data_d4e6f02efe3e5e6b0bec82ce954e152c
#
_entry.id   d4e6f02efe3e5e6b0bec82ce954e152c
#
_cell.length_a   1.000
_cell.length_b   1.000
_cell.length_c   1.000
_cell.angle_alpha   90.00
_cell.angle_beta   90.00
_cell.angle_gamma   90.00
#
_symmetry.space_group_name_H-M   'P 1'
#
loop_
_entity.id
_entity.type
_entity.pdbx_description
1 polymer ?
#
loop_
_entity_poly.entity_id
_entity_poly.type
_entity_poly.pdbx_seq_one_letter_code
_entity_poly.pdbx_strand_id
1 'polypeptide(L)'
;MLTRRRFLGYSALSPALLASRPLLRSGFAMPPASSSQAPLRIAIIGSVYHLGSNLQSIADRFLVGYPYAGNWHMPNVQVVSLYVDSLAPKFAGPIAWGRRLEAARHPQGKRNSGQGPATQPIELGPPHPPIAQSVRRRPGALGLGIQLPEKFGPMTDLSGVRSREFGFRLCRNIPEALRAGGERLAVDAVIVVAEQGDYPTNSKGQALLPSYDFFQQCVQVFEEERRGVPYFNYKQLSFSFPEAQQMVNTAERLHFPLLAGSSFPVASRLPDVDIPRGTHVEEAVMVGAGGFDGSDFDALEAMQSMLERRKGGETGVKAVQLLEGDDVWQAGREGRYSRELLSSALSRSDTPMGLTLLDGRNQDLVASGVLPQLVKNPAAYCIEYADSTRATLLMLNGAIMDFNISARVAGKELVSTQFFIPPTPNETNTACLADKIEQTFMTRKTPYPVERTLLTSGMLEACLESRHRLNQRVETPQLGVKYQPPAESQYTRT
;
A
#
# COMPACT_ATOMS: atom_id res chain seq x y z
N MET A 1 -35.87 15.50 33.73
CA MET A 1 -35.32 16.49 34.68
C MET A 1 -34.50 15.75 35.74
N LEU A 2 -33.17 15.71 35.58
CA LEU A 2 -32.26 15.32 36.62
C LEU A 2 -31.02 16.23 36.51
N THR A 3 -30.86 16.99 37.55
CA THR A 3 -30.04 18.18 37.68
C THR A 3 -28.57 17.90 37.80
N ARG A 4 -27.77 18.74 37.11
CA ARG A 4 -26.32 18.96 37.33
C ARG A 4 -26.05 19.37 38.79
N ARG A 5 -25.69 18.46 39.66
CA ARG A 5 -24.98 18.76 40.95
C ARG A 5 -24.60 17.48 41.64
N ARG A 6 -23.40 16.98 41.32
CA ARG A 6 -22.52 16.14 42.20
C ARG A 6 -21.21 15.83 41.48
N PHE A 7 -20.39 16.86 41.36
CA PHE A 7 -18.99 16.68 41.02
C PHE A 7 -18.18 17.83 41.60
N LEU A 8 -18.12 17.88 42.93
CA LEU A 8 -17.15 18.68 43.67
C LEU A 8 -17.10 18.11 45.12
N GLY A 9 -16.02 17.51 45.47
CA GLY A 9 -15.73 17.13 46.84
C GLY A 9 -14.80 15.95 46.96
N TYR A 10 -13.50 16.18 46.80
CA TYR A 10 -12.41 15.60 47.61
C TYR A 10 -11.10 16.29 47.18
N SER A 11 -10.87 17.42 47.86
CA SER A 11 -9.56 18.06 47.93
C SER A 11 -8.96 17.74 49.30
N ALA A 12 -7.66 17.61 49.30
CA ALA A 12 -6.75 17.67 50.44
C ALA A 12 -6.42 16.34 51.14
N LEU A 13 -5.23 15.85 50.83
CA LEU A 13 -4.25 15.51 51.89
C LEU A 13 -2.82 15.46 51.28
N SER A 14 -1.95 16.06 51.97
CA SER A 14 -0.61 16.61 51.88
C SER A 14 0.53 15.66 51.48
N PRO A 15 1.71 16.23 51.13
CA PRO A 15 2.85 15.53 50.58
C PRO A 15 3.83 15.07 51.66
N ALA A 16 4.35 13.86 51.56
CA ALA A 16 5.65 13.50 52.12
C ALA A 16 6.13 12.15 51.59
N LEU A 17 7.38 12.16 51.23
CA LEU A 17 8.34 11.09 51.02
C LEU A 17 8.79 10.84 49.57
N LEU A 18 9.75 11.68 49.19
CA LEU A 18 10.78 11.32 48.21
C LEU A 18 11.63 10.19 48.80
N ALA A 19 11.39 8.98 48.31
CA ALA A 19 12.32 7.87 48.43
C ALA A 19 12.71 7.44 47.03
N SER A 20 13.97 7.58 46.72
CA SER A 20 14.65 7.10 45.53
C SER A 20 14.36 5.62 45.31
N ARG A 21 13.52 5.32 44.26
CA ARG A 21 13.36 3.97 43.76
C ARG A 21 14.28 3.77 42.55
N PRO A 22 15.00 2.65 42.46
CA PRO A 22 15.79 2.33 41.29
C PRO A 22 14.85 2.14 40.08
N LEU A 23 15.25 2.66 38.92
CA LEU A 23 14.60 2.42 37.65
C LEU A 23 14.45 0.91 37.41
N LEU A 24 13.28 0.39 37.73
CA LEU A 24 12.87 -0.93 37.28
C LEU A 24 12.93 -0.94 35.76
N ARG A 25 13.82 -1.74 35.18
CA ARG A 25 13.74 -2.23 33.82
C ARG A 25 12.37 -2.89 33.68
N SER A 26 11.40 -2.19 33.11
CA SER A 26 10.16 -2.79 32.68
C SER A 26 10.48 -3.69 31.46
N GLY A 27 10.87 -4.92 31.76
CA GLY A 27 10.74 -6.00 30.80
C GLY A 27 9.25 -6.10 30.47
N PHE A 28 8.88 -5.80 29.25
CA PHE A 28 7.55 -6.13 28.75
C PHE A 28 7.43 -7.66 28.82
N ALA A 29 6.78 -8.15 29.86
CA ALA A 29 6.36 -9.54 29.91
C ALA A 29 5.29 -9.69 28.81
N MET A 30 5.63 -10.42 27.75
CA MET A 30 4.65 -10.82 26.73
C MET A 30 3.53 -11.61 27.41
N PRO A 31 2.25 -11.30 27.13
CA PRO A 31 1.16 -12.16 27.58
C PRO A 31 1.37 -13.56 26.96
N PRO A 32 1.06 -14.66 27.69
CA PRO A 32 1.23 -15.99 27.18
C PRO A 32 0.34 -16.22 25.96
N ALA A 33 0.90 -16.74 24.88
CA ALA A 33 0.17 -17.19 23.72
C ALA A 33 -0.80 -18.32 24.13
N SER A 34 -2.09 -18.14 23.83
CA SER A 34 -3.15 -19.08 24.21
C SER A 34 -3.33 -20.26 23.25
N SER A 35 -2.35 -20.57 22.38
CA SER A 35 -2.41 -21.73 21.47
C SER A 35 -1.52 -22.86 21.95
N SER A 36 -2.06 -24.08 21.94
CA SER A 36 -1.34 -25.31 22.28
C SER A 36 -0.33 -25.77 21.21
N GLN A 37 -0.23 -25.06 20.09
CA GLN A 37 0.73 -25.34 19.02
C GLN A 37 1.95 -24.45 19.14
N ALA A 38 3.14 -25.03 18.92
CA ALA A 38 4.38 -24.28 18.80
C ALA A 38 4.27 -23.23 17.69
N PRO A 39 4.85 -22.02 17.88
CA PRO A 39 4.79 -20.98 16.86
C PRO A 39 5.49 -21.44 15.56
N LEU A 40 4.91 -21.06 14.40
CA LEU A 40 5.53 -21.32 13.10
C LEU A 40 6.82 -20.51 12.96
N ARG A 41 7.84 -21.15 12.44
CA ARG A 41 9.14 -20.51 12.17
C ARG A 41 9.10 -19.82 10.83
N ILE A 42 9.33 -18.52 10.77
CA ILE A 42 9.28 -17.77 9.51
C ILE A 42 10.62 -17.10 9.18
N ALA A 43 10.94 -17.06 7.87
CA ALA A 43 11.97 -16.21 7.31
C ALA A 43 11.34 -14.92 6.76
N ILE A 44 12.02 -13.80 6.94
CA ILE A 44 11.68 -12.52 6.31
C ILE A 44 12.79 -12.17 5.30
N ILE A 45 12.40 -11.78 4.11
CA ILE A 45 13.28 -11.38 3.02
C ILE A 45 12.85 -9.99 2.56
N GLY A 46 13.77 -9.05 2.47
CA GLY A 46 13.45 -7.71 2.07
C GLY A 46 14.53 -7.00 1.28
N SER A 47 14.15 -5.91 0.65
CA SER A 47 15.08 -5.05 -0.08
C SER A 47 15.78 -4.04 0.82
N VAL A 48 15.05 -3.32 1.67
CA VAL A 48 15.57 -2.34 2.63
C VAL A 48 14.78 -2.38 3.94
N TYR A 49 15.46 -2.20 5.08
CA TYR A 49 14.83 -2.20 6.39
C TYR A 49 15.24 -0.95 7.20
N HIS A 50 14.47 0.12 7.03
CA HIS A 50 14.66 1.37 7.79
C HIS A 50 13.33 1.90 8.31
N LEU A 51 13.37 2.96 9.12
CA LEU A 51 12.17 3.58 9.66
C LEU A 51 11.26 4.08 8.52
N GLY A 52 10.00 3.62 8.52
CA GLY A 52 9.00 3.95 7.50
C GLY A 52 9.17 3.19 6.18
N SER A 53 10.03 2.15 6.13
CA SER A 53 10.05 1.23 4.99
C SER A 53 8.86 0.28 5.02
N ASN A 54 8.47 -0.23 3.85
CA ASN A 54 7.42 -1.24 3.75
C ASN A 54 7.79 -2.52 4.51
N LEU A 55 9.07 -2.89 4.50
CA LEU A 55 9.56 -4.03 5.28
C LEU A 55 9.36 -3.81 6.78
N GLN A 56 9.64 -2.60 7.29
CA GLN A 56 9.36 -2.29 8.69
C GLN A 56 7.87 -2.40 9.01
N SER A 57 7.04 -1.82 8.15
CA SER A 57 5.59 -1.82 8.34
C SER A 57 5.00 -3.24 8.41
N ILE A 58 5.57 -4.20 7.69
CA ILE A 58 5.15 -5.62 7.74
C ILE A 58 5.88 -6.38 8.85
N ALA A 59 7.22 -6.37 8.86
CA ALA A 59 8.04 -7.23 9.71
C ALA A 59 7.83 -6.96 11.21
N ASP A 60 7.79 -5.68 11.62
CA ASP A 60 7.61 -5.32 13.03
C ASP A 60 6.31 -5.88 13.61
N ARG A 61 5.25 -6.09 12.79
CA ARG A 61 4.00 -6.72 13.25
C ARG A 61 4.15 -8.18 13.65
N PHE A 62 5.08 -8.88 13.03
CA PHE A 62 5.41 -10.27 13.39
C PHE A 62 6.42 -10.36 14.54
N LEU A 63 7.03 -9.24 14.94
CA LEU A 63 7.95 -9.16 16.06
C LEU A 63 7.26 -8.71 17.36
N VAL A 64 6.37 -7.71 17.27
CA VAL A 64 5.76 -7.07 18.46
C VAL A 64 4.25 -7.19 18.51
N GLY A 65 3.61 -7.80 17.49
CA GLY A 65 2.16 -7.83 17.36
C GLY A 65 1.58 -6.56 16.72
N TYR A 66 0.25 -6.51 16.63
CA TYR A 66 -0.46 -5.44 15.96
C TYR A 66 -1.91 -5.27 16.49
N PRO A 67 -2.51 -4.08 16.34
CA PRO A 67 -3.91 -3.87 16.70
C PRO A 67 -4.81 -4.51 15.64
N TYR A 68 -5.71 -5.40 16.07
CA TYR A 68 -6.69 -6.05 15.20
C TYR A 68 -8.01 -6.28 15.93
N ALA A 69 -9.14 -5.94 15.30
CA ALA A 69 -10.48 -6.11 15.85
C ALA A 69 -10.62 -5.60 17.31
N GLY A 70 -10.05 -4.44 17.61
CA GLY A 70 -10.11 -3.80 18.93
C GLY A 70 -9.20 -4.40 20.00
N ASN A 71 -8.35 -5.37 19.66
CA ASN A 71 -7.42 -6.00 20.59
C ASN A 71 -5.99 -5.92 20.06
N TRP A 72 -5.01 -6.07 20.99
CA TRP A 72 -3.62 -6.30 20.59
C TRP A 72 -3.43 -7.78 20.26
N HIS A 73 -3.14 -8.07 18.99
CA HIS A 73 -2.93 -9.43 18.51
C HIS A 73 -1.44 -9.77 18.48
N MET A 74 -1.06 -10.88 19.07
CA MET A 74 0.28 -11.46 18.95
C MET A 74 0.22 -12.65 18.01
N PRO A 75 0.86 -12.57 16.83
CA PRO A 75 0.82 -13.65 15.87
C PRO A 75 1.52 -14.90 16.40
N ASN A 76 0.97 -16.08 16.08
CA ASN A 76 1.54 -17.36 16.50
C ASN A 76 2.69 -17.81 15.57
N VAL A 77 3.64 -16.90 15.38
CA VAL A 77 4.84 -17.13 14.57
C VAL A 77 6.09 -16.67 15.28
N GLN A 78 7.22 -17.24 14.93
CA GLN A 78 8.56 -16.82 15.36
C GLN A 78 9.39 -16.44 14.14
N VAL A 79 9.82 -15.20 14.08
CA VAL A 79 10.84 -14.78 13.10
C VAL A 79 12.17 -15.40 13.52
N VAL A 80 12.72 -16.29 12.68
CA VAL A 80 13.99 -16.97 12.98
C VAL A 80 15.16 -16.46 12.16
N SER A 81 14.89 -15.84 11.02
CA SER A 81 15.90 -15.33 10.10
C SER A 81 15.40 -14.13 9.30
N LEU A 82 16.33 -13.28 8.93
CA LEU A 82 16.12 -12.12 8.09
C LEU A 82 17.24 -12.00 7.05
N TYR A 83 16.88 -11.79 5.80
CA TYR A 83 17.78 -11.33 4.74
C TYR A 83 17.33 -9.94 4.25
N VAL A 84 18.25 -9.03 4.10
CA VAL A 84 18.05 -7.69 3.50
C VAL A 84 19.05 -7.51 2.38
N ASP A 85 18.56 -7.27 1.15
CA ASP A 85 19.38 -7.20 -0.06
C ASP A 85 20.29 -5.97 -0.09
N SER A 86 19.74 -4.83 0.31
CA SER A 86 20.48 -3.57 0.36
C SER A 86 20.52 -3.04 1.78
N LEU A 87 21.71 -2.87 2.31
CA LEU A 87 21.89 -2.01 3.48
C LEU A 87 21.40 -0.61 3.07
N ALA A 88 20.56 0.01 3.89
CA ALA A 88 19.91 1.29 3.61
C ALA A 88 20.85 2.24 2.84
N PRO A 89 20.43 2.78 1.70
CA PRO A 89 21.31 3.61 0.89
C PRO A 89 21.84 4.76 1.73
N LYS A 90 23.10 5.12 1.57
CA LYS A 90 23.71 6.30 2.19
C LYS A 90 23.15 7.57 1.54
N PHE A 91 21.86 7.83 1.74
CA PHE A 91 21.23 9.06 1.26
C PHE A 91 21.63 10.24 2.13
N ALA A 92 22.44 11.12 1.59
CA ALA A 92 22.62 12.47 2.12
C ALA A 92 21.42 13.33 1.71
N GLY A 93 20.40 13.45 2.56
CA GLY A 93 19.36 14.45 2.43
C GLY A 93 17.91 13.92 2.50
N PRO A 94 16.94 14.80 2.79
CA PRO A 94 15.53 14.42 2.85
C PRO A 94 15.03 14.04 1.46
N ILE A 95 14.45 12.84 1.34
CA ILE A 95 13.79 12.38 0.11
C ILE A 95 12.53 13.23 -0.07
N ALA A 96 12.61 14.24 -0.91
CA ALA A 96 11.43 14.92 -1.41
C ALA A 96 10.79 14.01 -2.48
N TRP A 97 9.67 13.39 -2.15
CA TRP A 97 8.85 12.58 -3.08
C TRP A 97 8.57 13.29 -4.42
N GLY A 98 8.59 14.66 -4.43
CA GLY A 98 8.42 15.46 -5.65
C GLY A 98 9.61 15.48 -6.61
N ARG A 99 10.85 15.19 -6.19
CA ARG A 99 12.02 15.33 -7.08
C ARG A 99 12.24 14.13 -8.01
N ARG A 100 11.75 12.93 -7.68
CA ARG A 100 11.81 11.78 -8.61
C ARG A 100 10.92 11.96 -9.84
N LEU A 101 9.81 12.68 -9.71
CA LEU A 101 8.93 13.01 -10.83
C LEU A 101 9.57 14.00 -11.83
N GLU A 102 10.46 14.89 -11.37
CA GLU A 102 11.17 15.82 -12.26
C GLU A 102 12.36 15.17 -12.99
N ALA A 103 13.08 14.25 -12.33
CA ALA A 103 14.22 13.56 -12.94
C ALA A 103 13.79 12.59 -14.06
N ALA A 104 12.61 11.98 -13.96
CA ALA A 104 12.06 11.10 -14.99
C ALA A 104 11.53 11.85 -16.23
N ARG A 105 11.37 13.19 -16.17
CA ARG A 105 10.83 14.02 -17.26
C ARG A 105 11.88 14.60 -18.20
N HIS A 106 13.18 14.49 -17.90
CA HIS A 106 14.23 15.03 -18.77
C HIS A 106 15.27 13.96 -19.11
N PRO A 107 15.12 13.25 -20.25
CA PRO A 107 16.26 12.68 -20.93
C PRO A 107 17.14 13.86 -21.35
N GLN A 108 18.43 13.80 -21.06
CA GLN A 108 19.41 14.86 -21.25
C GLN A 108 19.30 15.53 -22.65
N GLY A 109 18.65 16.66 -22.71
CA GLY A 109 18.63 17.57 -23.85
C GLY A 109 19.37 18.85 -23.47
N LYS A 110 20.37 19.21 -24.28
CA LYS A 110 21.30 20.33 -24.17
C LYS A 110 20.63 21.63 -23.68
N ARG A 111 21.19 22.25 -22.64
CA ARG A 111 20.90 23.63 -22.26
C ARG A 111 21.30 24.58 -23.39
N ASN A 112 20.31 25.25 -23.97
CA ASN A 112 20.50 26.51 -24.69
C ASN A 112 20.02 27.64 -23.79
N SER A 113 20.95 28.51 -23.44
CA SER A 113 20.72 29.76 -22.76
C SER A 113 20.02 30.75 -23.68
N GLY A 114 18.78 31.09 -23.37
CA GLY A 114 18.06 32.22 -23.99
C GLY A 114 17.20 32.91 -22.98
N GLN A 115 17.58 34.15 -22.63
CA GLN A 115 16.85 35.05 -21.74
C GLN A 115 15.53 35.48 -22.40
N GLY A 116 14.40 35.20 -21.74
CA GLY A 116 13.08 35.79 -22.03
C GLY A 116 12.67 36.74 -20.87
N PRO A 117 11.84 37.76 -21.09
CA PRO A 117 11.62 38.85 -20.18
C PRO A 117 10.87 38.42 -18.91
N ALA A 118 11.34 38.96 -17.79
CA ALA A 118 10.76 38.76 -16.45
C ALA A 118 9.35 39.35 -16.37
N THR A 119 8.36 38.46 -16.10
CA THR A 119 7.06 38.88 -15.57
C THR A 119 7.19 39.07 -14.05
N GLN A 120 6.80 40.25 -13.57
CA GLN A 120 6.84 40.61 -12.14
C GLN A 120 5.93 39.66 -11.33
N PRO A 121 6.38 39.25 -10.12
CA PRO A 121 5.52 38.46 -9.23
C PRO A 121 4.40 39.35 -8.67
N ILE A 122 3.18 38.82 -8.69
CA ILE A 122 2.06 39.40 -7.92
C ILE A 122 2.40 39.18 -6.43
N GLU A 123 2.60 40.26 -5.68
CA GLU A 123 2.72 40.22 -4.22
C GLU A 123 1.40 39.75 -3.60
N LEU A 124 1.34 38.47 -3.25
CA LEU A 124 0.36 37.95 -2.31
C LEU A 124 0.84 38.33 -0.91
N GLY A 125 0.00 39.02 -0.14
CA GLY A 125 0.26 39.38 1.26
C GLY A 125 0.76 38.19 2.09
N PRO A 126 1.29 38.44 3.31
CA PRO A 126 1.98 37.41 4.10
C PRO A 126 1.07 36.16 4.28
N PRO A 127 1.55 34.97 3.94
CA PRO A 127 0.75 33.78 4.09
C PRO A 127 0.48 33.54 5.56
N HIS A 128 -0.80 33.48 5.95
CA HIS A 128 -1.16 32.85 7.21
C HIS A 128 -0.54 31.47 7.23
N PRO A 129 0.06 31.02 8.35
CA PRO A 129 0.66 29.69 8.41
C PRO A 129 -0.44 28.67 8.10
N PRO A 130 -0.30 27.88 7.03
CA PRO A 130 -1.34 26.92 6.69
C PRO A 130 -1.43 25.88 7.80
N ILE A 131 -2.65 25.58 8.25
CA ILE A 131 -2.96 24.47 9.17
C ILE A 131 -2.32 23.17 8.67
N ALA A 132 -2.12 23.02 7.36
CA ALA A 132 -1.38 21.92 6.74
C ALA A 132 0.09 21.76 7.19
N GLN A 133 0.71 22.77 7.81
CA GLN A 133 2.09 22.62 8.34
C GLN A 133 2.12 21.75 9.62
N SER A 134 1.02 21.65 10.37
CA SER A 134 0.94 20.78 11.55
C SER A 134 0.87 19.31 11.16
N VAL A 135 0.45 19.00 9.92
CA VAL A 135 0.35 17.62 9.39
C VAL A 135 1.59 17.23 8.56
N ARG A 136 2.46 18.17 8.22
CA ARG A 136 3.77 17.83 7.64
C ARG A 136 4.62 17.17 8.71
N ARG A 137 4.64 15.85 8.70
CA ARG A 137 5.52 15.04 9.54
C ARG A 137 6.95 15.54 9.36
N ARG A 138 7.51 16.09 10.42
CA ARG A 138 8.96 16.26 10.49
C ARG A 138 9.56 14.85 10.49
N PRO A 139 10.54 14.54 9.64
CA PRO A 139 11.29 13.30 9.76
C PRO A 139 11.77 13.18 11.21
N GLY A 140 11.41 12.09 11.88
CA GLY A 140 11.81 11.83 13.27
C GLY A 140 10.79 12.19 14.37
N ALA A 141 9.62 12.73 14.05
CA ALA A 141 8.57 12.91 15.05
C ALA A 141 7.51 11.82 14.91
N LEU A 142 7.43 10.93 15.87
CA LEU A 142 6.22 10.16 16.12
C LEU A 142 5.11 11.13 16.53
N GLY A 143 3.87 10.93 16.05
CA GLY A 143 2.76 11.88 16.16
C GLY A 143 2.37 12.37 17.57
N LEU A 144 3.13 12.00 18.60
CA LEU A 144 3.00 12.43 19.99
C LEU A 144 4.11 13.39 20.45
N GLY A 145 4.86 13.99 19.53
CA GLY A 145 5.99 14.85 19.88
C GLY A 145 7.20 14.11 20.47
N ILE A 146 7.19 12.78 20.44
CA ILE A 146 8.31 11.97 20.88
C ILE A 146 9.38 12.05 19.80
N GLN A 147 10.50 12.69 20.11
CA GLN A 147 11.68 12.65 19.24
C GLN A 147 12.32 11.26 19.36
N LEU A 148 12.54 10.63 18.20
CA LEU A 148 13.37 9.44 18.17
C LEU A 148 14.76 9.79 18.72
N PRO A 149 15.39 8.88 19.48
CA PRO A 149 16.79 9.06 19.87
C PRO A 149 17.63 9.33 18.62
N GLU A 150 18.64 10.20 18.70
CA GLU A 150 19.51 10.60 17.58
C GLU A 150 20.09 9.41 16.80
N LYS A 151 20.26 8.27 17.45
CA LYS A 151 20.73 7.02 16.83
C LYS A 151 19.74 6.37 15.86
N PHE A 152 18.46 6.83 15.79
CA PHE A 152 17.45 6.34 14.89
C PHE A 152 17.06 7.44 13.88
N GLY A 153 17.98 7.80 12.99
CA GLY A 153 17.65 8.62 11.84
C GLY A 153 16.69 7.88 10.88
N PRO A 154 15.98 8.63 10.00
CA PRO A 154 14.96 8.04 9.11
C PRO A 154 15.50 6.97 8.15
N MET A 155 16.82 6.92 7.94
CA MET A 155 17.49 5.94 7.07
C MET A 155 18.39 4.97 7.86
N THR A 156 18.24 4.90 9.19
CA THR A 156 19.00 3.93 9.98
C THR A 156 18.55 2.52 9.61
N ASP A 157 19.50 1.66 9.27
CA ASP A 157 19.25 0.24 9.09
C ASP A 157 18.78 -0.40 10.40
N LEU A 158 17.58 -0.95 10.38
CA LEU A 158 16.96 -1.58 11.53
C LEU A 158 17.31 -3.06 11.68
N SER A 159 17.85 -3.71 10.66
CA SER A 159 18.08 -5.15 10.63
C SER A 159 18.94 -5.63 11.82
N GLY A 160 20.07 -4.97 12.04
CA GLY A 160 20.96 -5.29 13.17
C GLY A 160 20.38 -4.95 14.54
N VAL A 161 19.56 -3.90 14.63
CA VAL A 161 18.89 -3.51 15.89
C VAL A 161 17.83 -4.55 16.25
N ARG A 162 16.94 -4.88 15.32
CA ARG A 162 15.86 -5.86 15.51
C ARG A 162 16.39 -7.27 15.76
N SER A 163 17.46 -7.66 15.05
CA SER A 163 18.11 -8.97 15.28
C SER A 163 18.58 -9.12 16.72
N ARG A 164 19.24 -8.10 17.29
CA ARG A 164 19.68 -8.13 18.70
C ARG A 164 18.53 -8.07 19.70
N GLU A 165 17.47 -7.34 19.36
CA GLU A 165 16.31 -7.16 20.24
C GLU A 165 15.45 -8.44 20.31
N PHE A 166 15.21 -9.08 19.18
CA PHE A 166 14.28 -10.21 19.05
C PHE A 166 14.96 -11.56 18.83
N GLY A 167 16.30 -11.61 18.71
CA GLY A 167 17.06 -12.84 18.71
C GLY A 167 17.02 -13.64 17.40
N PHE A 168 16.60 -13.05 16.28
CA PHE A 168 16.64 -13.74 14.99
C PHE A 168 17.99 -13.57 14.30
N ARG A 169 18.29 -14.50 13.36
CA ARG A 169 19.56 -14.49 12.61
C ARG A 169 19.50 -13.55 11.41
N LEU A 170 20.53 -12.71 11.25
CA LEU A 170 20.81 -12.01 10.00
C LEU A 170 21.56 -12.93 9.06
N CYS A 171 21.07 -13.06 7.83
CA CYS A 171 21.59 -13.96 6.83
C CYS A 171 22.20 -13.18 5.65
N ARG A 172 23.19 -13.78 4.97
CA ARG A 172 23.92 -13.15 3.87
C ARG A 172 23.26 -13.35 2.51
N ASN A 173 22.36 -14.34 2.43
CA ASN A 173 21.62 -14.69 1.23
C ASN A 173 20.31 -15.37 1.59
N ILE A 174 19.42 -15.50 0.63
CA ILE A 174 18.09 -16.09 0.79
C ILE A 174 18.15 -17.58 1.18
N PRO A 175 18.98 -18.44 0.54
CA PRO A 175 19.12 -19.84 0.98
C PRO A 175 19.52 -19.98 2.45
N GLU A 176 20.46 -19.13 2.94
CA GLU A 176 20.84 -19.13 4.36
C GLU A 176 19.65 -18.73 5.27
N ALA A 177 18.82 -17.77 4.83
CA ALA A 177 17.64 -17.35 5.58
C ALA A 177 16.61 -18.46 5.67
N LEU A 178 16.30 -19.18 4.57
CA LEU A 178 15.36 -20.29 4.56
C LEU A 178 15.83 -21.48 5.39
N ARG A 179 17.14 -21.68 5.49
CA ARG A 179 17.75 -22.74 6.30
C ARG A 179 18.04 -22.30 7.74
N ALA A 180 17.73 -21.04 8.08
CA ALA A 180 18.05 -20.43 9.37
C ALA A 180 19.52 -20.65 9.79
N GLY A 181 20.41 -20.64 8.83
CA GLY A 181 21.86 -20.88 8.98
C GLY A 181 22.25 -22.35 9.10
N GLY A 182 21.33 -23.29 8.91
CA GLY A 182 21.60 -24.72 8.81
C GLY A 182 21.80 -25.20 7.36
N GLU A 183 21.68 -26.53 7.16
CA GLU A 183 21.88 -27.17 5.85
C GLU A 183 20.55 -27.41 5.12
N ARG A 184 19.45 -27.55 5.86
CA ARG A 184 18.12 -27.92 5.35
C ARG A 184 17.09 -26.80 5.57
N LEU A 185 16.01 -26.82 4.81
CA LEU A 185 14.87 -25.92 4.99
C LEU A 185 14.34 -26.01 6.44
N ALA A 186 14.48 -24.90 7.18
CA ALA A 186 14.20 -24.84 8.60
C ALA A 186 13.10 -23.84 8.99
N VAL A 187 12.36 -23.33 7.97
CA VAL A 187 11.23 -22.42 8.17
C VAL A 187 9.94 -23.06 7.68
N ASP A 188 8.82 -22.58 8.23
CA ASP A 188 7.46 -23.06 7.92
C ASP A 188 6.74 -22.11 6.98
N ALA A 189 7.20 -20.85 6.84
CA ALA A 189 6.68 -19.87 5.89
C ALA A 189 7.70 -18.77 5.59
N VAL A 190 7.44 -17.99 4.53
CA VAL A 190 8.32 -16.91 4.05
C VAL A 190 7.50 -15.64 3.81
N ILE A 191 8.01 -14.51 4.31
CA ILE A 191 7.52 -13.17 3.98
C ILE A 191 8.55 -12.49 3.10
N VAL A 192 8.11 -11.96 1.94
CA VAL A 192 8.95 -11.21 1.01
C VAL A 192 8.40 -9.81 0.80
N VAL A 193 9.24 -8.80 1.05
CA VAL A 193 8.95 -7.38 0.84
C VAL A 193 10.06 -6.77 0.00
N ALA A 194 9.94 -6.90 -1.31
CA ALA A 194 10.92 -6.43 -2.29
C ALA A 194 10.60 -5.01 -2.81
N GLU A 195 9.97 -4.21 -1.97
CA GLU A 195 9.56 -2.85 -2.27
C GLU A 195 10.59 -1.85 -1.74
N GLN A 196 10.84 -0.78 -2.47
CA GLN A 196 11.82 0.24 -2.13
C GLN A 196 13.27 -0.25 -2.26
N GLY A 197 14.18 0.70 -2.42
CA GLY A 197 15.60 0.46 -2.61
C GLY A 197 16.12 1.26 -3.80
N ASP A 198 17.43 1.19 -4.02
CA ASP A 198 18.10 1.88 -5.14
C ASP A 198 18.28 0.91 -6.33
N TYR A 199 17.15 0.50 -6.89
CA TYR A 199 17.11 -0.36 -8.05
C TYR A 199 17.00 0.45 -9.34
N PRO A 200 17.57 -0.03 -10.46
CA PRO A 200 17.46 0.65 -11.74
C PRO A 200 16.00 0.71 -12.21
N THR A 201 15.73 1.64 -13.12
CA THR A 201 14.43 1.76 -13.77
C THR A 201 14.54 1.40 -15.25
N ASN A 202 13.50 0.77 -15.81
CA ASN A 202 13.41 0.50 -17.24
C ASN A 202 12.93 1.74 -18.02
N SER A 203 12.84 1.60 -19.36
CA SER A 203 12.39 2.68 -20.25
C SER A 203 10.95 3.14 -20.01
N LYS A 204 10.12 2.32 -19.36
CA LYS A 204 8.73 2.65 -18.99
C LYS A 204 8.65 3.43 -17.66
N GLY A 205 9.78 3.57 -16.95
CA GLY A 205 9.87 4.20 -15.64
C GLY A 205 9.54 3.28 -14.46
N GLN A 206 9.45 1.96 -14.68
CA GLN A 206 9.25 0.97 -13.62
C GLN A 206 10.56 0.68 -12.92
N ALA A 207 10.52 0.60 -11.59
CA ALA A 207 11.64 0.09 -10.80
C ALA A 207 11.79 -1.42 -11.03
N LEU A 208 13.00 -1.87 -11.35
CA LEU A 208 13.33 -3.28 -11.51
C LEU A 208 13.52 -3.92 -10.14
N LEU A 209 12.42 -4.02 -9.40
CA LEU A 209 12.41 -4.60 -8.06
C LEU A 209 12.71 -6.11 -8.10
N PRO A 210 13.46 -6.66 -7.13
CA PRO A 210 13.96 -8.02 -7.18
C PRO A 210 12.95 -9.09 -6.74
N SER A 211 11.65 -8.82 -6.77
CA SER A 211 10.60 -9.76 -6.29
C SER A 211 10.72 -11.13 -6.96
N TYR A 212 10.89 -11.15 -8.28
CA TYR A 212 11.04 -12.39 -9.04
C TYR A 212 12.35 -13.11 -8.73
N ASP A 213 13.47 -12.38 -8.65
CA ASP A 213 14.78 -12.98 -8.29
C ASP A 213 14.76 -13.58 -6.88
N PHE A 214 14.11 -12.90 -5.92
CA PHE A 214 13.94 -13.43 -4.57
C PHE A 214 13.07 -14.69 -4.57
N PHE A 215 12.00 -14.68 -5.36
CA PHE A 215 11.15 -15.86 -5.53
C PHE A 215 11.92 -17.05 -6.09
N GLN A 216 12.70 -16.84 -7.16
CA GLN A 216 13.48 -17.90 -7.78
C GLN A 216 14.49 -18.54 -6.80
N GLN A 217 15.17 -17.72 -6.00
CA GLN A 217 16.09 -18.23 -4.97
C GLN A 217 15.37 -19.04 -3.88
N CYS A 218 14.14 -18.64 -3.51
CA CYS A 218 13.32 -19.45 -2.59
C CYS A 218 12.90 -20.76 -3.22
N VAL A 219 12.44 -20.73 -4.48
CA VAL A 219 12.02 -21.91 -5.24
C VAL A 219 13.16 -22.92 -5.38
N GLN A 220 14.37 -22.47 -5.65
CA GLN A 220 15.54 -23.34 -5.72
C GLN A 220 15.67 -24.17 -4.42
N VAL A 221 15.57 -23.54 -3.26
CA VAL A 221 15.63 -24.26 -1.97
C VAL A 221 14.44 -25.20 -1.80
N PHE A 222 13.23 -24.81 -2.22
CA PHE A 222 12.05 -25.68 -2.15
C PHE A 222 12.19 -26.93 -3.03
N GLU A 223 12.77 -26.78 -4.22
CA GLU A 223 13.03 -27.90 -5.13
C GLU A 223 14.12 -28.84 -4.61
N GLU A 224 15.22 -28.31 -4.08
CA GLU A 224 16.29 -29.08 -3.43
C GLU A 224 15.76 -29.91 -2.26
N GLU A 225 14.88 -29.33 -1.44
CA GLU A 225 14.28 -29.99 -0.27
C GLU A 225 13.01 -30.78 -0.59
N ARG A 226 12.51 -30.71 -1.83
CA ARG A 226 11.22 -31.31 -2.27
C ARG A 226 10.06 -30.89 -1.37
N ARG A 227 10.10 -29.67 -0.85
CA ARG A 227 9.14 -29.14 0.10
C ARG A 227 8.94 -27.63 -0.13
N GLY A 228 7.75 -27.23 -0.58
CA GLY A 228 7.32 -25.83 -0.58
C GLY A 228 6.68 -25.44 0.76
N VAL A 229 6.87 -24.18 1.16
CA VAL A 229 6.20 -23.60 2.33
C VAL A 229 5.36 -22.39 1.90
N PRO A 230 4.31 -21.99 2.64
CA PRO A 230 3.55 -20.79 2.36
C PRO A 230 4.45 -19.56 2.13
N TYR A 231 4.14 -18.82 1.08
CA TYR A 231 4.94 -17.69 0.63
C TYR A 231 4.03 -16.47 0.49
N PHE A 232 4.44 -15.35 1.08
CA PHE A 232 3.79 -14.06 0.90
C PHE A 232 4.70 -13.11 0.14
N ASN A 233 4.17 -12.50 -0.94
CA ASN A 233 4.82 -11.44 -1.70
C ASN A 233 4.09 -10.12 -1.51
N TYR A 234 4.77 -9.11 -1.00
CA TYR A 234 4.18 -7.79 -0.79
C TYR A 234 4.06 -7.02 -2.10
N LYS A 235 2.86 -6.50 -2.37
CA LYS A 235 2.45 -5.78 -3.57
C LYS A 235 2.55 -6.61 -4.85
N GLN A 236 2.98 -5.98 -5.96
CA GLN A 236 3.05 -6.64 -7.27
C GLN A 236 3.98 -7.86 -7.25
N LEU A 237 3.60 -8.89 -8.00
CA LEU A 237 4.41 -10.11 -8.10
C LEU A 237 5.75 -9.85 -8.80
N SER A 238 5.71 -9.11 -9.92
CA SER A 238 6.87 -8.63 -10.65
C SER A 238 6.48 -7.39 -11.48
N PHE A 239 7.47 -6.60 -11.88
CA PHE A 239 7.31 -5.54 -12.90
C PHE A 239 7.04 -6.09 -14.30
N SER A 240 7.16 -7.39 -14.51
CA SER A 240 6.96 -8.14 -15.75
C SER A 240 5.83 -9.16 -15.59
N PHE A 241 4.77 -9.05 -16.39
CA PHE A 241 3.65 -10.00 -16.34
C PHE A 241 4.06 -11.45 -16.62
N PRO A 242 4.94 -11.75 -17.60
CA PRO A 242 5.44 -13.12 -17.79
C PRO A 242 6.12 -13.71 -16.55
N GLU A 243 6.91 -12.92 -15.83
CA GLU A 243 7.54 -13.35 -14.57
C GLU A 243 6.49 -13.56 -13.47
N ALA A 244 5.54 -12.63 -13.33
CA ALA A 244 4.43 -12.76 -12.39
C ALA A 244 3.61 -14.04 -12.65
N GLN A 245 3.31 -14.34 -13.91
CA GLN A 245 2.63 -15.57 -14.33
C GLN A 245 3.47 -16.81 -13.99
N GLN A 246 4.78 -16.75 -14.19
CA GLN A 246 5.67 -17.84 -13.84
C GLN A 246 5.71 -18.10 -12.33
N MET A 247 5.64 -17.05 -11.50
CA MET A 247 5.55 -17.20 -10.04
C MET A 247 4.30 -18.00 -9.65
N VAL A 248 3.13 -17.64 -10.21
CA VAL A 248 1.86 -18.32 -9.94
C VAL A 248 1.94 -19.78 -10.39
N ASN A 249 2.33 -20.04 -11.64
CA ASN A 249 2.44 -21.38 -12.20
C ASN A 249 3.43 -22.26 -11.39
N THR A 250 4.52 -21.67 -10.89
CA THR A 250 5.50 -22.39 -10.09
C THR A 250 4.96 -22.74 -8.71
N ALA A 251 4.21 -21.84 -8.06
CA ALA A 251 3.58 -22.11 -6.78
C ALA A 251 2.54 -23.24 -6.89
N GLU A 252 1.76 -23.24 -7.97
CA GLU A 252 0.82 -24.33 -8.29
C GLU A 252 1.54 -25.67 -8.51
N ARG A 253 2.58 -25.68 -9.34
CA ARG A 253 3.39 -26.86 -9.64
C ARG A 253 4.04 -27.48 -8.41
N LEU A 254 4.53 -26.63 -7.50
CA LEU A 254 5.21 -27.06 -6.27
C LEU A 254 4.26 -27.19 -5.07
N HIS A 255 2.96 -26.95 -5.28
CA HIS A 255 1.89 -27.10 -4.30
C HIS A 255 2.09 -26.35 -2.99
N PHE A 256 2.57 -25.09 -3.05
CA PHE A 256 2.62 -24.23 -1.89
C PHE A 256 1.68 -23.00 -2.04
N PRO A 257 1.07 -22.55 -0.94
CA PRO A 257 0.24 -21.35 -0.96
C PRO A 257 1.07 -20.11 -1.30
N LEU A 258 0.69 -19.40 -2.36
CA LEU A 258 1.23 -18.09 -2.72
C LEU A 258 0.17 -17.04 -2.44
N LEU A 259 0.39 -16.22 -1.42
CA LEU A 259 -0.39 -15.01 -1.15
C LEU A 259 0.40 -13.80 -1.65
N ALA A 260 -0.25 -12.88 -2.34
CA ALA A 260 0.39 -11.64 -2.78
C ALA A 260 -0.56 -10.46 -2.65
N GLY A 261 0.00 -9.26 -2.72
CA GLY A 261 -0.75 -8.01 -2.81
C GLY A 261 -0.45 -7.01 -1.72
N SER A 262 -1.18 -5.92 -1.77
CA SER A 262 -1.07 -4.80 -0.84
C SER A 262 -2.09 -4.90 0.30
N SER A 263 -1.99 -3.95 1.24
CA SER A 263 -2.92 -3.87 2.37
C SER A 263 -4.27 -3.25 2.02
N PHE A 264 -4.40 -2.57 0.88
CA PHE A 264 -5.61 -1.80 0.55
C PHE A 264 -6.86 -2.69 0.35
N PRO A 265 -6.80 -3.82 -0.37
CA PRO A 265 -7.95 -4.69 -0.54
C PRO A 265 -8.55 -5.23 0.76
N VAL A 266 -7.72 -5.35 1.79
CA VAL A 266 -8.11 -5.93 3.09
C VAL A 266 -8.33 -4.88 4.18
N ALA A 267 -8.08 -3.60 3.90
CA ALA A 267 -8.35 -2.48 4.79
C ALA A 267 -9.85 -2.31 5.06
N SER A 268 -10.20 -1.73 6.20
CA SER A 268 -11.59 -1.35 6.50
C SER A 268 -12.11 -0.32 5.48
N ARG A 269 -13.43 -0.26 5.33
CA ARG A 269 -14.12 0.64 4.39
C ARG A 269 -15.07 1.58 5.13
N LEU A 270 -15.15 2.83 4.67
CA LEU A 270 -15.99 3.87 5.25
C LEU A 270 -16.91 4.50 4.17
N PRO A 271 -18.24 4.23 4.20
CA PRO A 271 -18.94 3.26 5.04
C PRO A 271 -18.57 1.81 4.72
N ASP A 272 -18.91 0.88 5.62
CA ASP A 272 -18.73 -0.57 5.43
C ASP A 272 -19.69 -1.08 4.35
N VAL A 273 -19.33 -0.88 3.10
CA VAL A 273 -20.08 -1.34 1.92
C VAL A 273 -19.24 -2.13 0.97
N ASP A 274 -19.88 -2.99 0.20
CA ASP A 274 -19.27 -3.84 -0.81
C ASP A 274 -20.19 -3.99 -2.03
N ILE A 275 -19.61 -4.38 -3.16
CA ILE A 275 -20.39 -4.80 -4.33
C ILE A 275 -20.92 -6.21 -4.03
N PRO A 276 -22.25 -6.42 -4.01
CA PRO A 276 -22.78 -7.77 -3.79
C PRO A 276 -22.34 -8.73 -4.86
N ARG A 277 -21.88 -9.92 -4.45
CA ARG A 277 -21.38 -10.92 -5.39
C ARG A 277 -22.42 -11.28 -6.45
N GLY A 278 -22.00 -11.32 -7.71
CA GLY A 278 -22.84 -11.68 -8.83
C GLY A 278 -23.70 -10.54 -9.37
N THR A 279 -23.50 -9.30 -8.91
CA THR A 279 -24.23 -8.14 -9.42
C THR A 279 -23.56 -7.60 -10.68
N HIS A 280 -24.35 -7.16 -11.65
CA HIS A 280 -23.82 -6.48 -12.84
C HIS A 280 -23.26 -5.11 -12.45
N VAL A 281 -22.01 -4.86 -12.77
CA VAL A 281 -21.31 -3.57 -12.64
C VAL A 281 -21.12 -3.01 -14.06
N GLU A 282 -21.60 -1.80 -14.27
CA GLU A 282 -21.46 -1.13 -15.56
C GLU A 282 -20.16 -0.35 -15.66
N GLU A 283 -19.89 0.45 -14.62
CA GLU A 283 -18.77 1.35 -14.58
C GLU A 283 -18.35 1.62 -13.13
N ALA A 284 -17.04 1.80 -12.91
CA ALA A 284 -16.48 2.25 -11.66
C ALA A 284 -15.47 3.38 -11.87
N VAL A 285 -15.41 4.31 -10.92
CA VAL A 285 -14.37 5.34 -10.83
C VAL A 285 -13.75 5.26 -9.45
N MET A 286 -12.43 5.10 -9.43
CA MET A 286 -11.63 5.20 -8.22
C MET A 286 -10.78 6.46 -8.28
N VAL A 287 -10.61 7.11 -7.15
CA VAL A 287 -9.72 8.27 -6.98
C VAL A 287 -8.68 7.95 -5.93
N GLY A 288 -7.47 8.45 -6.13
CA GLY A 288 -6.36 8.25 -5.20
C GLY A 288 -5.29 9.31 -5.36
N ALA A 289 -4.28 9.23 -4.51
CA ALA A 289 -3.09 10.06 -4.53
C ALA A 289 -1.83 9.23 -4.34
N GLY A 290 -0.70 9.70 -4.86
CA GLY A 290 0.59 9.05 -4.75
C GLY A 290 1.35 8.98 -6.07
N GLY A 291 2.39 8.16 -6.11
CA GLY A 291 3.30 8.06 -7.25
C GLY A 291 2.99 6.88 -8.17
N PHE A 292 3.64 6.92 -9.33
CA PHE A 292 3.67 5.81 -10.28
C PHE A 292 4.48 4.63 -9.72
N ASP A 293 4.11 3.43 -10.15
CA ASP A 293 4.76 2.16 -9.79
C ASP A 293 4.81 1.92 -8.27
N GLY A 294 3.72 2.28 -7.59
CA GLY A 294 3.62 2.18 -6.14
C GLY A 294 2.20 2.37 -5.61
N SER A 295 1.76 3.61 -5.43
CA SER A 295 0.41 3.90 -4.90
C SER A 295 -0.70 3.63 -5.93
N ASP A 296 -0.40 3.73 -7.21
CA ASP A 296 -1.28 3.35 -8.31
C ASP A 296 -1.54 1.84 -8.33
N PHE A 297 -0.53 1.00 -8.04
CA PHE A 297 -0.72 -0.43 -7.83
C PHE A 297 -1.69 -0.71 -6.68
N ASP A 298 -1.47 -0.07 -5.52
CA ASP A 298 -2.34 -0.22 -4.35
C ASP A 298 -3.80 0.13 -4.69
N ALA A 299 -4.00 1.22 -5.43
CA ALA A 299 -5.31 1.68 -5.87
C ALA A 299 -5.96 0.72 -6.89
N LEU A 300 -5.21 0.24 -7.90
CA LEU A 300 -5.70 -0.76 -8.85
C LEU A 300 -6.13 -2.04 -8.14
N GLU A 301 -5.35 -2.51 -7.18
CA GLU A 301 -5.66 -3.73 -6.43
C GLU A 301 -6.86 -3.54 -5.50
N ALA A 302 -7.00 -2.38 -4.86
CA ALA A 302 -8.18 -2.03 -4.09
C ALA A 302 -9.44 -1.99 -4.97
N MET A 303 -9.37 -1.33 -6.14
CA MET A 303 -10.45 -1.28 -7.13
C MET A 303 -10.82 -2.69 -7.59
N GLN A 304 -9.83 -3.51 -7.93
CA GLN A 304 -10.04 -4.89 -8.39
C GLN A 304 -10.73 -5.75 -7.33
N SER A 305 -10.40 -5.57 -6.05
CA SER A 305 -11.00 -6.34 -4.95
C SER A 305 -12.52 -6.14 -4.79
N MET A 306 -13.05 -5.03 -5.30
CA MET A 306 -14.49 -4.79 -5.38
C MET A 306 -15.07 -5.28 -6.71
N LEU A 307 -14.39 -5.03 -7.82
CA LEU A 307 -14.89 -5.33 -9.16
C LEU A 307 -14.88 -6.84 -9.48
N GLU A 308 -13.98 -7.63 -8.90
CA GLU A 308 -13.95 -9.09 -9.08
C GLU A 308 -15.24 -9.78 -8.62
N ARG A 309 -16.05 -9.10 -7.78
CA ARG A 309 -17.32 -9.60 -7.26
C ARG A 309 -18.49 -9.47 -8.23
N ARG A 310 -18.29 -8.83 -9.38
CA ARG A 310 -19.32 -8.64 -10.40
C ARG A 310 -19.82 -9.96 -10.98
N LYS A 311 -20.89 -9.90 -11.75
CA LYS A 311 -21.51 -11.08 -12.38
C LYS A 311 -20.49 -11.85 -13.23
N GLY A 312 -20.37 -13.13 -12.97
CA GLY A 312 -19.40 -14.00 -13.65
C GLY A 312 -18.04 -14.11 -12.96
N GLY A 313 -17.74 -13.26 -11.97
CA GLY A 313 -16.41 -13.16 -11.36
C GLY A 313 -15.45 -12.37 -12.24
N GLU A 314 -14.15 -12.61 -12.11
CA GLU A 314 -13.16 -11.96 -12.97
C GLU A 314 -13.09 -12.63 -14.33
N THR A 315 -13.14 -11.81 -15.39
CA THR A 315 -13.21 -12.25 -16.80
C THR A 315 -11.95 -11.91 -17.59
N GLY A 316 -11.04 -11.15 -17.00
CA GLY A 316 -9.83 -10.62 -17.62
C GLY A 316 -10.02 -9.20 -18.17
N VAL A 317 -8.91 -8.59 -18.55
CA VAL A 317 -8.83 -7.23 -19.09
C VAL A 317 -8.56 -7.31 -20.60
N LYS A 318 -9.39 -6.62 -21.37
CA LYS A 318 -9.33 -6.57 -22.83
C LYS A 318 -8.31 -5.54 -23.31
N ALA A 319 -8.34 -4.36 -22.69
CA ALA A 319 -7.47 -3.26 -23.07
C ALA A 319 -7.29 -2.28 -21.92
N VAL A 320 -6.21 -1.52 -21.98
CA VAL A 320 -5.93 -0.42 -21.05
C VAL A 320 -5.47 0.82 -21.81
N GLN A 321 -5.65 1.97 -21.18
CA GLN A 321 -5.03 3.21 -21.63
C GLN A 321 -4.70 4.08 -20.43
N LEU A 322 -3.47 4.59 -20.37
CA LEU A 322 -3.09 5.61 -19.42
C LEU A 322 -3.16 6.97 -20.10
N LEU A 323 -3.82 7.93 -19.48
CA LEU A 323 -3.89 9.33 -19.90
C LEU A 323 -3.21 10.21 -18.86
N GLU A 324 -2.58 11.30 -19.29
CA GLU A 324 -1.91 12.26 -18.40
C GLU A 324 -2.29 13.70 -18.79
N GLY A 325 -2.17 14.61 -17.83
CA GLY A 325 -2.38 16.05 -18.06
C GLY A 325 -3.80 16.39 -18.51
N ASP A 326 -3.94 17.27 -19.50
CA ASP A 326 -5.22 17.78 -19.96
C ASP A 326 -6.10 16.71 -20.61
N ASP A 327 -5.51 15.64 -21.16
CA ASP A 327 -6.25 14.52 -21.75
C ASP A 327 -7.12 13.81 -20.71
N VAL A 328 -6.73 13.81 -19.43
CA VAL A 328 -7.56 13.29 -18.33
C VAL A 328 -8.87 14.06 -18.24
N TRP A 329 -8.81 15.39 -18.27
CA TRP A 329 -9.99 16.24 -18.16
C TRP A 329 -10.84 16.21 -19.43
N GLN A 330 -10.21 16.11 -20.60
CA GLN A 330 -10.91 15.94 -21.87
C GLN A 330 -11.68 14.63 -21.90
N ALA A 331 -11.08 13.52 -21.49
CA ALA A 331 -11.73 12.21 -21.38
C ALA A 331 -13.00 12.26 -20.51
N GLY A 332 -12.96 13.01 -19.39
CA GLY A 332 -14.14 13.23 -18.55
C GLY A 332 -15.24 14.06 -19.23
N ARG A 333 -14.88 15.07 -20.02
CA ARG A 333 -15.86 15.85 -20.81
C ARG A 333 -16.48 15.02 -21.95
N GLU A 334 -15.73 14.12 -22.51
CA GLU A 334 -16.16 13.20 -23.58
C GLU A 334 -16.96 11.99 -23.05
N GLY A 335 -17.11 11.85 -21.72
CA GLY A 335 -17.85 10.74 -21.11
C GLY A 335 -17.10 9.41 -21.13
N ARG A 336 -15.78 9.42 -21.30
CA ARG A 336 -14.96 8.21 -21.23
C ARG A 336 -14.93 7.61 -19.82
N TYR A 337 -15.14 8.45 -18.80
CA TYR A 337 -15.48 8.05 -17.44
C TYR A 337 -16.60 8.94 -16.89
N SER A 338 -17.38 8.41 -15.97
CA SER A 338 -18.54 9.09 -15.38
C SER A 338 -18.12 10.19 -14.42
N ARG A 339 -18.51 11.43 -14.70
CA ARG A 339 -18.32 12.56 -13.79
C ARG A 339 -19.18 12.44 -12.53
N GLU A 340 -20.33 11.77 -12.61
CA GLU A 340 -21.19 11.48 -11.47
C GLU A 340 -20.48 10.52 -10.49
N LEU A 341 -19.87 9.44 -11.01
CA LEU A 341 -19.07 8.53 -10.20
C LEU A 341 -17.84 9.22 -9.61
N LEU A 342 -17.18 10.09 -10.37
CA LEU A 342 -16.07 10.90 -9.87
C LEU A 342 -16.51 11.80 -8.70
N SER A 343 -17.64 12.50 -8.83
CA SER A 343 -18.19 13.34 -7.75
C SER A 343 -18.53 12.49 -6.53
N SER A 344 -19.17 11.34 -6.73
CA SER A 344 -19.51 10.41 -5.65
C SER A 344 -18.26 9.88 -4.92
N ALA A 345 -17.22 9.50 -5.66
CA ALA A 345 -15.96 9.04 -5.06
C ALA A 345 -15.26 10.16 -4.27
N LEU A 346 -15.18 11.38 -4.83
CA LEU A 346 -14.58 12.54 -4.15
C LEU A 346 -15.39 12.98 -2.92
N SER A 347 -16.71 12.76 -2.91
CA SER A 347 -17.56 13.05 -1.75
C SER A 347 -17.33 12.10 -0.57
N ARG A 348 -16.55 11.02 -0.76
CA ARG A 348 -16.11 10.13 0.32
C ARG A 348 -14.78 10.55 0.95
N SER A 349 -14.10 11.53 0.38
CA SER A 349 -12.78 11.96 0.85
C SER A 349 -12.87 12.69 2.20
N ASP A 350 -12.01 12.29 3.13
CA ASP A 350 -11.76 13.01 4.39
C ASP A 350 -10.68 14.08 4.25
N THR A 351 -10.02 14.13 3.08
CA THR A 351 -8.89 15.01 2.83
C THR A 351 -9.07 15.91 1.60
N PRO A 352 -10.29 16.46 1.35
CA PRO A 352 -10.49 17.30 0.17
C PRO A 352 -9.68 18.59 0.28
N MET A 353 -8.96 18.92 -0.79
CA MET A 353 -8.21 20.15 -0.94
C MET A 353 -9.06 21.21 -1.67
N GLY A 354 -8.57 22.42 -1.78
CA GLY A 354 -9.26 23.51 -2.48
C GLY A 354 -9.76 24.60 -1.54
N LEU A 355 -10.91 25.21 -1.84
CA LEU A 355 -11.46 26.32 -1.06
C LEU A 355 -11.76 25.96 0.39
N THR A 356 -12.05 24.71 0.69
CA THR A 356 -12.24 24.22 2.05
C THR A 356 -11.04 24.56 2.95
N LEU A 357 -9.82 24.49 2.43
CA LEU A 357 -8.61 24.85 3.16
C LEU A 357 -8.38 26.35 3.28
N LEU A 358 -9.00 27.15 2.42
CA LEU A 358 -8.81 28.61 2.40
C LEU A 358 -9.81 29.35 3.27
N ASP A 359 -11.07 28.96 3.23
CA ASP A 359 -12.16 29.66 3.93
C ASP A 359 -13.11 28.74 4.73
N GLY A 360 -12.84 27.42 4.76
CA GLY A 360 -13.63 26.45 5.53
C GLY A 360 -14.98 26.04 4.90
N ARG A 361 -15.30 26.52 3.69
CA ARG A 361 -16.52 26.13 3.00
C ARG A 361 -16.38 24.78 2.32
N ASN A 362 -17.44 23.96 2.41
CA ASN A 362 -17.53 22.74 1.60
C ASN A 362 -17.59 23.10 0.11
N GLN A 363 -16.97 22.29 -0.73
CA GLN A 363 -16.91 22.48 -2.17
C GLN A 363 -17.09 21.16 -2.91
N ASP A 364 -18.02 21.14 -3.87
CA ASP A 364 -18.06 20.07 -4.87
C ASP A 364 -16.90 20.30 -5.86
N LEU A 365 -15.85 19.49 -5.74
CA LEU A 365 -14.63 19.62 -6.54
C LEU A 365 -14.88 19.39 -8.05
N VAL A 366 -15.92 18.62 -8.41
CA VAL A 366 -16.27 18.33 -9.81
C VAL A 366 -17.15 19.45 -10.39
N ALA A 367 -18.23 19.81 -9.71
CA ALA A 367 -19.16 20.82 -10.19
C ALA A 367 -18.53 22.22 -10.24
N SER A 368 -17.66 22.56 -9.30
CA SER A 368 -16.93 23.83 -9.30
C SER A 368 -15.88 23.95 -10.40
N GLY A 369 -15.50 22.85 -11.05
CA GLY A 369 -14.46 22.85 -12.09
C GLY A 369 -13.05 23.17 -11.58
N VAL A 370 -12.80 23.04 -10.28
CA VAL A 370 -11.51 23.42 -9.67
C VAL A 370 -10.42 22.35 -9.84
N LEU A 371 -10.77 21.10 -10.16
CA LEU A 371 -9.82 19.99 -10.25
C LEU A 371 -8.59 20.29 -11.12
N PRO A 372 -8.71 20.87 -12.34
CA PRO A 372 -7.53 21.17 -13.15
C PRO A 372 -6.57 22.21 -12.51
N GLN A 373 -7.08 23.02 -11.58
CA GLN A 373 -6.26 23.99 -10.86
C GLN A 373 -5.53 23.37 -9.68
N LEU A 374 -6.15 22.39 -9.00
CA LEU A 374 -5.59 21.69 -7.86
C LEU A 374 -4.58 20.61 -8.29
N VAL A 375 -4.90 19.86 -9.35
CA VAL A 375 -4.14 18.69 -9.80
C VAL A 375 -3.33 19.05 -11.04
N LYS A 376 -2.06 19.35 -10.83
CA LYS A 376 -1.15 19.76 -11.92
C LYS A 376 -0.74 18.59 -12.83
N ASN A 377 -0.69 17.39 -12.32
CA ASN A 377 -0.23 16.20 -13.00
C ASN A 377 -1.23 15.06 -12.80
N PRO A 378 -2.46 15.17 -13.34
CA PRO A 378 -3.43 14.09 -13.24
C PRO A 378 -3.00 12.91 -14.10
N ALA A 379 -3.36 11.70 -13.66
CA ALA A 379 -3.25 10.49 -14.46
C ALA A 379 -4.56 9.70 -14.37
N ALA A 380 -5.01 9.11 -15.48
CA ALA A 380 -6.17 8.25 -15.57
C ALA A 380 -5.78 6.89 -16.15
N TYR A 381 -6.00 5.85 -15.41
CA TYR A 381 -5.83 4.45 -15.80
C TYR A 381 -7.19 3.93 -16.24
N CYS A 382 -7.42 3.91 -17.54
CA CYS A 382 -8.68 3.43 -18.14
C CYS A 382 -8.56 1.94 -18.41
N ILE A 383 -9.42 1.14 -17.81
CA ILE A 383 -9.43 -0.32 -17.90
C ILE A 383 -10.73 -0.78 -18.55
N GLU A 384 -10.61 -1.57 -19.61
CA GLU A 384 -11.73 -2.23 -20.30
C GLU A 384 -11.68 -3.72 -20.00
N TYR A 385 -12.64 -4.22 -19.22
CA TYR A 385 -12.74 -5.65 -18.95
C TYR A 385 -13.35 -6.43 -20.12
N ALA A 386 -13.08 -7.74 -20.16
CA ALA A 386 -13.58 -8.59 -21.24
C ALA A 386 -15.11 -8.71 -21.30
N ASP A 387 -15.80 -8.48 -20.17
CA ASP A 387 -17.27 -8.47 -20.05
C ASP A 387 -17.89 -7.10 -20.33
N SER A 388 -17.13 -6.15 -20.84
CA SER A 388 -17.52 -4.78 -21.13
C SER A 388 -17.70 -3.86 -19.92
N THR A 389 -17.42 -4.31 -18.69
CA THR A 389 -17.28 -3.43 -17.54
C THR A 389 -16.14 -2.44 -17.78
N ARG A 390 -16.34 -1.18 -17.43
CA ARG A 390 -15.31 -0.14 -17.52
C ARG A 390 -14.90 0.31 -16.12
N ALA A 391 -13.61 0.50 -15.91
CA ALA A 391 -13.13 1.12 -14.69
C ALA A 391 -12.07 2.17 -14.99
N THR A 392 -12.08 3.25 -14.21
CA THR A 392 -11.07 4.31 -14.33
C THR A 392 -10.52 4.64 -12.96
N LEU A 393 -9.21 4.48 -12.78
CA LEU A 393 -8.50 5.00 -11.63
C LEU A 393 -7.95 6.39 -11.98
N LEU A 394 -8.28 7.38 -11.19
CA LEU A 394 -7.77 8.76 -11.31
C LEU A 394 -6.80 9.07 -10.16
N MET A 395 -5.53 9.32 -10.49
CA MET A 395 -4.55 9.78 -9.52
C MET A 395 -4.56 11.31 -9.48
N LEU A 396 -5.11 11.87 -8.39
CA LEU A 396 -5.48 13.28 -8.25
C LEU A 396 -4.64 13.99 -7.18
N ASN A 397 -3.32 13.90 -7.29
CA ASN A 397 -2.36 14.56 -6.38
C ASN A 397 -2.62 16.07 -6.28
N GLY A 398 -2.95 16.55 -5.10
CA GLY A 398 -3.29 17.95 -4.84
C GLY A 398 -4.80 18.21 -4.66
N ALA A 399 -5.67 17.24 -5.01
CA ALA A 399 -7.10 17.32 -4.72
C ALA A 399 -7.50 16.55 -3.46
N ILE A 400 -6.90 15.39 -3.25
CA ILE A 400 -7.14 14.49 -2.10
C ILE A 400 -5.83 13.81 -1.68
N MET A 401 -5.85 13.11 -0.52
CA MET A 401 -4.74 12.28 -0.03
C MET A 401 -5.19 10.87 0.37
N ASP A 402 -6.42 10.52 0.10
CA ASP A 402 -7.04 9.23 0.42
C ASP A 402 -7.45 8.47 -0.85
N PHE A 403 -8.11 7.31 -0.67
CA PHE A 403 -8.46 6.40 -1.76
C PHE A 403 -9.94 6.04 -1.68
N ASN A 404 -10.70 6.44 -2.69
CA ASN A 404 -12.16 6.33 -2.70
C ASN A 404 -12.64 5.75 -4.01
N ILE A 405 -13.69 4.94 -3.95
CA ILE A 405 -14.31 4.35 -5.14
C ILE A 405 -15.80 4.64 -5.19
N SER A 406 -16.34 4.77 -6.39
CA SER A 406 -17.77 4.74 -6.67
C SER A 406 -18.02 3.86 -7.89
N ALA A 407 -19.09 3.06 -7.83
CA ALA A 407 -19.47 2.14 -8.90
C ALA A 407 -20.96 2.21 -9.19
N ARG A 408 -21.34 2.14 -10.46
CA ARG A 408 -22.70 1.99 -10.95
C ARG A 408 -23.05 0.51 -11.01
N VAL A 409 -23.99 0.11 -10.17
CA VAL A 409 -24.39 -1.28 -10.01
C VAL A 409 -25.86 -1.41 -10.43
N ALA A 410 -26.15 -2.34 -11.34
CA ALA A 410 -27.48 -2.50 -11.90
C ALA A 410 -28.57 -2.69 -10.84
N GLY A 411 -29.63 -1.92 -10.94
CA GLY A 411 -30.78 -1.98 -10.03
C GLY A 411 -30.52 -1.45 -8.62
N LYS A 412 -29.43 -0.72 -8.41
CA LYS A 412 -29.08 -0.09 -7.12
C LYS A 412 -28.65 1.36 -7.31
N GLU A 413 -28.71 2.12 -6.23
CA GLU A 413 -28.01 3.38 -6.11
C GLU A 413 -26.50 3.17 -6.21
N LEU A 414 -25.78 4.27 -6.41
CA LEU A 414 -24.32 4.21 -6.49
C LEU A 414 -23.73 3.58 -5.24
N VAL A 415 -22.84 2.61 -5.43
CA VAL A 415 -22.03 2.05 -4.34
C VAL A 415 -20.75 2.85 -4.23
N SER A 416 -20.53 3.52 -3.11
CA SER A 416 -19.30 4.30 -2.90
C SER A 416 -18.75 4.16 -1.50
N THR A 417 -17.42 4.07 -1.38
CA THR A 417 -16.72 3.93 -0.10
C THR A 417 -15.30 4.47 -0.19
N GLN A 418 -14.75 4.85 0.97
CA GLN A 418 -13.35 5.12 1.18
C GLN A 418 -12.66 3.86 1.70
N PHE A 419 -11.46 3.58 1.21
CA PHE A 419 -10.54 2.62 1.84
C PHE A 419 -9.83 3.33 2.99
N PHE A 420 -10.01 2.83 4.20
CA PHE A 420 -9.44 3.46 5.39
C PHE A 420 -7.96 3.10 5.52
N ILE A 421 -7.11 4.03 5.11
CA ILE A 421 -5.64 3.90 5.10
C ILE A 421 -5.07 4.93 6.10
N PRO A 422 -5.10 4.64 7.40
CA PRO A 422 -4.60 5.59 8.39
C PRO A 422 -3.09 5.76 8.27
N PRO A 423 -2.60 6.95 8.60
CA PRO A 423 -1.18 7.23 8.49
C PRO A 423 -0.34 6.47 9.54
N THR A 424 0.97 6.33 9.26
CA THR A 424 1.98 5.89 10.24
C THR A 424 1.85 6.70 11.55
N PRO A 425 2.06 6.12 12.73
CA PRO A 425 2.63 4.78 12.93
C PRO A 425 1.58 3.65 12.99
N ASN A 426 0.30 3.97 13.03
CA ASN A 426 -0.71 2.96 13.34
C ASN A 426 -0.99 2.03 12.15
N GLU A 427 -1.13 2.58 10.93
CA GLU A 427 -1.28 1.81 9.68
C GLU A 427 -2.12 0.53 9.85
N THR A 428 -3.36 0.68 10.36
CA THR A 428 -4.22 -0.48 10.66
C THR A 428 -4.54 -1.33 9.43
N ASN A 429 -4.51 -0.74 8.23
CA ASN A 429 -4.59 -1.47 6.97
C ASN A 429 -3.48 -2.53 6.85
N THR A 430 -2.25 -2.21 7.27
CA THR A 430 -1.15 -3.19 7.27
C THR A 430 -1.34 -4.27 8.34
N ALA A 431 -1.98 -3.93 9.47
CA ALA A 431 -2.38 -4.92 10.46
C ALA A 431 -3.43 -5.90 9.87
N CYS A 432 -4.39 -5.40 9.09
CA CYS A 432 -5.34 -6.25 8.37
C CYS A 432 -4.63 -7.22 7.39
N LEU A 433 -3.59 -6.75 6.71
CA LEU A 433 -2.79 -7.62 5.84
C LEU A 433 -1.98 -8.64 6.64
N ALA A 434 -1.38 -8.25 7.77
CA ALA A 434 -0.66 -9.19 8.64
C ALA A 434 -1.55 -10.33 9.14
N ASP A 435 -2.83 -10.05 9.45
CA ASP A 435 -3.82 -11.07 9.76
C ASP A 435 -4.02 -12.07 8.60
N LYS A 436 -4.12 -11.59 7.36
CA LYS A 436 -4.28 -12.47 6.18
C LYS A 436 -3.03 -13.29 5.89
N ILE A 437 -1.85 -12.74 6.14
CA ILE A 437 -0.57 -13.45 6.04
C ILE A 437 -0.53 -14.58 7.08
N GLU A 438 -0.79 -14.26 8.35
CA GLU A 438 -0.82 -15.26 9.43
C GLU A 438 -1.86 -16.34 9.16
N GLN A 439 -3.08 -15.97 8.75
CA GLN A 439 -4.13 -16.92 8.36
C GLN A 439 -3.63 -17.89 7.28
N THR A 440 -2.93 -17.37 6.26
CA THR A 440 -2.37 -18.19 5.18
C THR A 440 -1.34 -19.19 5.72
N PHE A 441 -0.46 -18.75 6.61
CA PHE A 441 0.59 -19.58 7.19
C PHE A 441 0.00 -20.69 8.07
N MET A 442 -0.95 -20.35 8.93
CA MET A 442 -1.57 -21.28 9.85
C MET A 442 -2.47 -22.31 9.15
N THR A 443 -3.20 -21.90 8.12
CA THR A 443 -4.17 -22.78 7.43
C THR A 443 -3.59 -23.44 6.17
N ARG A 444 -2.46 -22.95 5.66
CA ARG A 444 -1.89 -23.29 4.34
C ARG A 444 -2.88 -23.08 3.18
N LYS A 445 -3.78 -22.08 3.33
CA LYS A 445 -4.75 -21.66 2.31
C LYS A 445 -4.76 -20.14 2.22
N THR A 446 -4.76 -19.62 1.00
CA THR A 446 -4.88 -18.18 0.78
C THR A 446 -6.32 -17.71 0.98
N PRO A 447 -6.57 -16.57 1.63
CA PRO A 447 -7.92 -16.03 1.86
C PRO A 447 -8.58 -15.51 0.58
N TYR A 448 -7.78 -15.20 -0.43
CA TYR A 448 -8.23 -14.76 -1.76
C TYR A 448 -7.26 -15.27 -2.84
N PRO A 449 -7.72 -15.38 -4.10
CA PRO A 449 -6.90 -15.86 -5.22
C PRO A 449 -5.72 -14.94 -5.50
N VAL A 450 -4.54 -15.50 -5.71
CA VAL A 450 -3.34 -14.76 -6.13
C VAL A 450 -3.47 -14.15 -7.53
N GLU A 451 -4.41 -14.68 -8.32
CA GLU A 451 -4.76 -14.20 -9.65
C GLU A 451 -5.25 -12.74 -9.64
N ARG A 452 -5.80 -12.24 -8.51
CA ARG A 452 -6.08 -10.81 -8.35
C ARG A 452 -4.81 -10.00 -8.52
N THR A 453 -3.77 -10.35 -7.76
CA THR A 453 -2.49 -9.63 -7.79
C THR A 453 -1.75 -9.87 -9.10
N LEU A 454 -1.87 -11.05 -9.70
CA LEU A 454 -1.36 -11.32 -11.04
C LEU A 454 -1.99 -10.37 -12.06
N LEU A 455 -3.31 -10.26 -12.08
CA LEU A 455 -4.04 -9.39 -13.01
C LEU A 455 -3.67 -7.92 -12.80
N THR A 456 -3.62 -7.45 -11.56
CA THR A 456 -3.29 -6.04 -11.25
C THR A 456 -1.82 -5.71 -11.53
N SER A 457 -0.88 -6.65 -11.35
CA SER A 457 0.51 -6.49 -11.81
C SER A 457 0.56 -6.27 -13.33
N GLY A 458 -0.17 -7.09 -14.09
CA GLY A 458 -0.25 -6.93 -15.55
C GLY A 458 -0.99 -5.68 -16.00
N MET A 459 -2.05 -5.26 -15.28
CA MET A 459 -2.73 -3.98 -15.55
C MET A 459 -1.78 -2.80 -15.43
N LEU A 460 -1.00 -2.75 -14.34
CA LEU A 460 -0.04 -1.68 -14.11
C LEU A 460 1.02 -1.67 -15.22
N GLU A 461 1.64 -2.82 -15.51
CA GLU A 461 2.63 -2.93 -16.59
C GLU A 461 2.06 -2.44 -17.93
N ALA A 462 0.84 -2.87 -18.30
CA ALA A 462 0.21 -2.49 -19.56
C ALA A 462 -0.15 -0.99 -19.59
N CYS A 463 -0.55 -0.40 -18.47
CA CYS A 463 -0.78 1.04 -18.36
C CYS A 463 0.51 1.85 -18.53
N LEU A 464 1.62 1.38 -17.93
CA LEU A 464 2.93 2.01 -18.12
C LEU A 464 3.47 1.81 -19.53
N GLU A 465 3.15 0.70 -20.19
CA GLU A 465 3.39 0.51 -21.62
C GLU A 465 2.59 1.51 -22.47
N SER A 466 1.30 1.74 -22.16
CA SER A 466 0.47 2.77 -22.82
C SER A 466 1.13 4.14 -22.71
N ARG A 467 1.60 4.51 -21.50
CA ARG A 467 2.33 5.75 -21.25
C ARG A 467 3.61 5.85 -22.08
N HIS A 468 4.38 4.78 -22.16
CA HIS A 468 5.61 4.71 -22.95
C HIS A 468 5.32 4.87 -24.45
N ARG A 469 4.15 4.42 -24.91
CA ARG A 469 3.63 4.60 -26.29
C ARG A 469 2.83 5.89 -26.48
N LEU A 470 3.16 6.95 -25.74
CA LEU A 470 2.49 8.26 -25.84
C LEU A 470 0.97 8.17 -25.59
N ASN A 471 0.59 7.49 -24.55
CA ASN A 471 -0.79 7.32 -24.09
C ASN A 471 -1.71 6.58 -25.09
N GLN A 472 -1.15 5.76 -25.97
CA GLN A 472 -1.95 4.93 -26.87
C GLN A 472 -2.68 3.83 -26.09
N ARG A 473 -3.88 3.48 -26.55
CA ARG A 473 -4.62 2.33 -26.06
C ARG A 473 -3.86 1.03 -26.38
N VAL A 474 -3.71 0.17 -25.41
CA VAL A 474 -2.98 -1.11 -25.51
C VAL A 474 -3.97 -2.26 -25.34
N GLU A 475 -4.05 -3.13 -26.33
CA GLU A 475 -4.76 -4.41 -26.24
C GLU A 475 -3.97 -5.37 -25.33
N THR A 476 -4.68 -6.10 -24.47
CA THR A 476 -4.05 -6.93 -23.44
C THR A 476 -4.54 -8.39 -23.48
N PRO A 477 -4.37 -9.12 -24.59
CA PRO A 477 -4.82 -10.51 -24.70
C PRO A 477 -4.18 -11.42 -23.64
N GLN A 478 -2.98 -11.09 -23.18
CA GLN A 478 -2.28 -11.80 -22.10
C GLN A 478 -2.97 -11.66 -20.75
N LEU A 479 -3.77 -10.60 -20.54
CA LEU A 479 -4.51 -10.37 -19.29
C LEU A 479 -5.88 -11.07 -19.26
N GLY A 480 -6.04 -12.15 -20.00
CA GLY A 480 -7.21 -13.04 -19.94
C GLY A 480 -7.27 -13.88 -18.64
N VAL A 481 -6.83 -13.32 -17.52
CA VAL A 481 -6.80 -13.96 -16.21
C VAL A 481 -8.21 -14.06 -15.65
N LYS A 482 -8.69 -15.29 -15.43
CA LYS A 482 -10.05 -15.57 -14.93
C LYS A 482 -9.98 -16.26 -13.59
N TYR A 483 -10.77 -15.76 -12.64
CA TYR A 483 -10.88 -16.40 -11.33
C TYR A 483 -12.22 -16.05 -10.67
N GLN A 484 -12.55 -16.77 -9.61
CA GLN A 484 -13.73 -16.49 -8.78
C GLN A 484 -13.29 -15.82 -7.47
N PRO A 485 -13.94 -14.71 -7.11
CA PRO A 485 -13.68 -14.09 -5.82
C PRO A 485 -14.13 -14.99 -4.68
N PRO A 486 -13.58 -14.83 -3.47
CA PRO A 486 -14.08 -15.53 -2.30
C PRO A 486 -15.56 -15.21 -2.07
N ALA A 487 -16.29 -16.15 -1.44
CA ALA A 487 -17.70 -15.97 -1.13
C ALA A 487 -17.92 -14.70 -0.30
N GLU A 488 -17.12 -14.53 0.75
CA GLU A 488 -17.07 -13.34 1.59
C GLU A 488 -15.86 -12.51 1.22
N SER A 489 -16.05 -11.19 1.14
CA SER A 489 -14.94 -10.25 0.97
C SER A 489 -14.00 -10.28 2.15
N GLN A 490 -12.71 -10.15 1.86
CA GLN A 490 -11.66 -10.32 2.85
C GLN A 490 -11.19 -9.01 3.51
N TYR A 491 -11.88 -7.89 3.24
CA TYR A 491 -11.59 -6.65 3.96
C TYR A 491 -12.07 -6.73 5.42
N THR A 492 -11.40 -6.00 6.29
CA THR A 492 -11.72 -6.00 7.72
C THR A 492 -12.98 -5.15 7.96
N ARG A 493 -14.03 -5.79 8.46
CA ARG A 493 -15.25 -5.09 8.88
C ARG A 493 -15.03 -4.46 10.24
N THR A 494 -15.52 -3.23 10.42
CA THR A 494 -15.48 -2.46 11.68
C THR A 494 -16.81 -2.53 12.41
#